data_5199f443c8bc9c5e4697ebbb49e29a04
#
_entry.id   5199f443c8bc9c5e4697ebbb49e29a04
#
_cell.length_a   1.000
_cell.length_b   1.000
_cell.length_c   1.000
_cell.angle_alpha   90.00
_cell.angle_beta   90.00
_cell.angle_gamma   90.00
#
_symmetry.space_group_name_H-M   'P 1'
#
loop_
_entity.id
_entity.type
_entity.pdbx_description
1 polymer ?
#
loop_
_entity_poly.entity_id
_entity_poly.type
_entity_poly.pdbx_seq_one_letter_code
_entity_poly.pdbx_strand_id
1 'polypeptide(L)'
;VLLDVLKRYPIPTTMSVIEGEIGPQGLYPEQSAQLESIAKQIFALPWVELATHTYSHPFNWDKAENAANARNEATDTAESYHLPIKGYTFNLDREIQGSIDYINQRLAPPNKHVKVLLWTGNTVSTPEALQKADQSQVLNMNGGNTLITYSQNSWTLISGLGVPKAGHYQVFAPHQNENVYTNLWTGPFYGFERVIETYQLTETPYRFKPIDIYYHLYNVTKTASLKSLYKIYDWALSQPVNPVYASEYIQKVLDFNQYVVAKTADGYRLRGDGNLRTVRLPETGAPIDFAQSQDVAGVNSGPQARYVALSSGDADLVFGHTPQQPYIAWANGQLTQFQRQDRALIFQLKGNQPLRFALAQASGCTLTQHQQPLTASKDRSGLFIYQLSQHESHTLRLNCNR
;
A
#
# COMPACT_ATOMS: atom_id res chain seq x y z
N VAL A 1 -22.12 8.10 -7.47
CA VAL A 1 -21.88 7.71 -6.07
C VAL A 1 -20.42 7.35 -5.87
N LEU A 2 -19.83 6.34 -6.58
CA LEU A 2 -18.43 5.97 -6.37
C LEU A 2 -17.45 7.13 -6.59
N LEU A 3 -17.60 7.89 -7.69
CA LEU A 3 -16.81 9.10 -7.94
C LEU A 3 -16.93 10.12 -6.81
N ASP A 4 -18.10 10.24 -6.18
CA ASP A 4 -18.31 11.15 -5.06
C ASP A 4 -17.56 10.68 -3.81
N VAL A 5 -17.54 9.36 -3.56
CA VAL A 5 -16.74 8.76 -2.48
C VAL A 5 -15.25 9.05 -2.70
N LEU A 6 -14.73 8.78 -3.90
CA LEU A 6 -13.32 8.99 -4.23
C LEU A 6 -12.92 10.47 -4.17
N LYS A 7 -13.81 11.40 -4.55
CA LYS A 7 -13.58 12.84 -4.44
C LYS A 7 -13.70 13.36 -2.99
N ARG A 8 -14.53 12.73 -2.17
CA ARG A 8 -14.63 13.05 -0.75
C ARG A 8 -13.39 12.66 0.03
N TYR A 9 -12.74 11.56 -0.38
CA TYR A 9 -11.52 11.04 0.23
C TYR A 9 -10.39 10.99 -0.81
N PRO A 10 -9.73 12.13 -1.11
CA PRO A 10 -8.67 12.21 -2.11
C PRO A 10 -7.34 11.66 -1.55
N ILE A 11 -7.31 10.37 -1.26
CA ILE A 11 -6.15 9.63 -0.75
C ILE A 11 -5.72 8.56 -1.76
N PRO A 12 -4.47 8.10 -1.72
CA PRO A 12 -4.00 7.00 -2.56
C PRO A 12 -4.98 5.84 -2.58
N THR A 13 -5.48 5.52 -3.76
CA THR A 13 -6.46 4.47 -3.98
C THR A 13 -6.05 3.65 -5.19
N THR A 14 -5.95 2.33 -5.06
CA THR A 14 -5.68 1.42 -6.18
C THR A 14 -7.01 0.86 -6.67
N MET A 15 -7.34 1.13 -7.93
CA MET A 15 -8.62 0.76 -8.54
C MET A 15 -8.41 -0.20 -9.69
N SER A 16 -9.17 -1.28 -9.69
CA SER A 16 -9.19 -2.26 -10.77
C SER A 16 -10.54 -2.34 -11.47
N VAL A 17 -10.52 -2.88 -12.67
CA VAL A 17 -11.73 -3.23 -13.42
C VAL A 17 -11.59 -4.66 -13.95
N ILE A 18 -12.73 -5.35 -14.10
CA ILE A 18 -12.85 -6.61 -14.81
C ILE A 18 -13.13 -6.24 -16.28
N GLU A 19 -12.18 -6.51 -17.18
CA GLU A 19 -12.37 -6.13 -18.57
C GLU A 19 -13.62 -6.76 -19.17
N GLY A 20 -13.88 -8.04 -18.87
CA GLY A 20 -15.05 -8.79 -19.38
C GLY A 20 -16.40 -8.26 -18.90
N GLU A 21 -16.45 -7.40 -17.89
CA GLU A 21 -17.68 -6.71 -17.50
C GLU A 21 -17.86 -5.37 -18.19
N ILE A 22 -16.78 -4.66 -18.50
CA ILE A 22 -16.86 -3.30 -19.02
C ILE A 22 -16.49 -3.17 -20.49
N GLY A 23 -15.74 -4.13 -21.03
CA GLY A 23 -15.22 -4.07 -22.39
C GLY A 23 -16.26 -4.45 -23.46
N PRO A 24 -16.03 -4.03 -24.73
CA PRO A 24 -17.00 -4.26 -25.81
C PRO A 24 -17.13 -5.72 -26.23
N GLN A 25 -16.23 -6.59 -25.81
CA GLN A 25 -16.28 -8.03 -26.06
C GLN A 25 -16.67 -8.83 -24.80
N GLY A 26 -17.14 -8.13 -23.77
CA GLY A 26 -17.52 -8.72 -22.49
C GLY A 26 -19.00 -9.08 -22.39
N LEU A 27 -19.50 -9.12 -21.15
CA LEU A 27 -20.87 -9.50 -20.82
C LEU A 27 -21.92 -8.45 -21.21
N TYR A 28 -21.53 -7.17 -21.25
CA TYR A 28 -22.45 -6.04 -21.44
C TYR A 28 -21.98 -5.13 -22.60
N PRO A 29 -21.87 -5.66 -23.84
CA PRO A 29 -21.28 -4.91 -24.95
C PRO A 29 -22.04 -3.61 -25.30
N GLU A 30 -23.37 -3.60 -25.12
CA GLU A 30 -24.23 -2.44 -25.34
C GLU A 30 -24.01 -1.33 -24.31
N GLN A 31 -23.50 -1.65 -23.13
CA GLN A 31 -23.19 -0.68 -22.05
C GLN A 31 -21.69 -0.29 -22.02
N SER A 32 -20.86 -0.96 -22.79
CA SER A 32 -19.40 -0.82 -22.75
C SER A 32 -18.95 0.63 -22.89
N ALA A 33 -19.49 1.39 -23.83
CA ALA A 33 -19.12 2.78 -24.05
C ALA A 33 -19.36 3.65 -22.78
N GLN A 34 -20.45 3.41 -22.06
CA GLN A 34 -20.79 4.10 -20.82
C GLN A 34 -19.86 3.64 -19.67
N LEU A 35 -19.65 2.33 -19.54
CA LEU A 35 -18.80 1.75 -18.49
C LEU A 35 -17.34 2.18 -18.65
N GLU A 36 -16.79 2.15 -19.88
CA GLU A 36 -15.45 2.68 -20.17
C GLU A 36 -15.35 4.19 -19.85
N SER A 37 -16.39 4.97 -20.16
CA SER A 37 -16.40 6.41 -19.86
C SER A 37 -16.31 6.67 -18.35
N ILE A 38 -17.01 5.87 -17.53
CA ILE A 38 -16.95 5.95 -16.07
C ILE A 38 -15.56 5.53 -15.57
N ALA A 39 -15.02 4.43 -16.09
CA ALA A 39 -13.68 3.95 -15.73
C ALA A 39 -12.61 5.02 -16.03
N LYS A 40 -12.67 5.67 -17.21
CA LYS A 40 -11.77 6.78 -17.58
C LYS A 40 -11.85 7.94 -16.60
N GLN A 41 -13.05 8.32 -16.15
CA GLN A 41 -13.23 9.40 -15.17
C GLN A 41 -12.60 9.03 -13.81
N ILE A 42 -12.72 7.79 -13.39
CA ILE A 42 -12.10 7.28 -12.15
C ILE A 42 -10.58 7.27 -12.28
N PHE A 43 -10.05 6.70 -13.36
CA PHE A 43 -8.62 6.57 -13.60
C PHE A 43 -7.92 7.93 -13.82
N ALA A 44 -8.66 8.94 -14.25
CA ALA A 44 -8.15 10.31 -14.39
C ALA A 44 -7.93 11.03 -13.05
N LEU A 45 -8.50 10.55 -11.93
CA LEU A 45 -8.29 11.17 -10.61
C LEU A 45 -6.81 11.06 -10.21
N PRO A 46 -6.15 12.16 -9.81
CA PRO A 46 -4.70 12.18 -9.53
C PRO A 46 -4.26 11.14 -8.49
N TRP A 47 -5.09 10.84 -7.51
CA TRP A 47 -4.82 9.92 -6.42
C TRP A 47 -5.27 8.48 -6.69
N VAL A 48 -5.64 8.14 -7.92
CA VAL A 48 -6.00 6.77 -8.30
C VAL A 48 -4.85 6.12 -9.06
N GLU A 49 -4.41 4.96 -8.56
CA GLU A 49 -3.48 4.03 -9.21
C GLU A 49 -4.28 2.97 -9.96
N LEU A 50 -3.81 2.57 -11.14
CA LEU A 50 -4.48 1.60 -11.99
C LEU A 50 -4.06 0.17 -11.67
N ALA A 51 -5.05 -0.70 -11.56
CA ALA A 51 -4.88 -2.14 -11.44
C ALA A 51 -5.77 -2.90 -12.44
N THR A 52 -5.41 -4.12 -12.75
CA THR A 52 -6.28 -5.07 -13.47
C THR A 52 -6.92 -6.04 -12.49
N HIS A 53 -8.15 -6.46 -12.80
CA HIS A 53 -8.85 -7.56 -12.14
C HIS A 53 -9.19 -8.65 -13.17
N THR A 54 -8.29 -8.82 -14.12
CA THR A 54 -8.28 -9.78 -15.23
C THR A 54 -9.37 -9.56 -16.29
N TYR A 55 -9.41 -10.45 -17.28
CA TYR A 55 -10.43 -10.42 -18.34
C TYR A 55 -11.73 -11.03 -17.90
N SER A 56 -11.73 -12.33 -17.51
CA SER A 56 -12.94 -13.07 -17.23
C SER A 56 -13.21 -13.32 -15.75
N HIS A 57 -12.41 -12.72 -14.85
CA HIS A 57 -12.56 -12.88 -13.41
C HIS A 57 -12.57 -14.36 -12.97
N PRO A 58 -11.47 -15.11 -13.11
CA PRO A 58 -11.43 -16.51 -12.65
C PRO A 58 -11.86 -16.64 -11.18
N PHE A 59 -12.84 -17.52 -10.93
CA PHE A 59 -13.33 -17.79 -9.57
C PHE A 59 -12.44 -18.80 -8.83
N ASN A 60 -11.78 -19.69 -9.60
CA ASN A 60 -10.84 -20.69 -9.12
C ASN A 60 -9.75 -20.87 -10.17
N TRP A 61 -8.57 -20.31 -9.90
CA TRP A 61 -7.46 -20.27 -10.84
C TRP A 61 -6.97 -21.65 -11.27
N ASP A 62 -6.70 -22.55 -10.30
CA ASP A 62 -6.22 -23.89 -10.57
C ASP A 62 -7.20 -24.67 -11.48
N LYS A 63 -8.48 -24.62 -11.17
CA LYS A 63 -9.50 -25.29 -11.97
C LYS A 63 -9.69 -24.67 -13.36
N ALA A 64 -9.63 -23.34 -13.47
CA ALA A 64 -9.75 -22.65 -14.75
C ALA A 64 -8.60 -23.02 -15.70
N GLU A 65 -7.36 -23.05 -15.18
CA GLU A 65 -6.19 -23.46 -15.95
C GLU A 65 -6.22 -24.93 -16.32
N ASN A 66 -6.56 -25.80 -15.39
CA ASN A 66 -6.65 -27.26 -15.64
C ASN A 66 -7.77 -27.61 -16.63
N ALA A 67 -8.94 -26.98 -16.55
CA ALA A 67 -10.03 -27.19 -17.49
C ALA A 67 -9.68 -26.70 -18.91
N ALA A 68 -8.92 -25.60 -19.03
CA ALA A 68 -8.43 -25.11 -20.32
C ALA A 68 -7.41 -26.07 -20.95
N ASN A 69 -6.61 -26.74 -20.12
CA ASN A 69 -5.58 -27.68 -20.54
C ASN A 69 -6.14 -29.11 -20.77
N ALA A 70 -7.23 -29.48 -20.09
CA ALA A 70 -7.88 -30.78 -20.23
C ALA A 70 -8.72 -30.83 -21.48
N ARG A 71 -8.14 -31.25 -22.58
CA ARG A 71 -8.82 -31.33 -23.90
C ARG A 71 -9.92 -32.37 -24.04
N ASN A 72 -10.30 -33.15 -23.00
CA ASN A 72 -11.16 -34.35 -23.21
C ASN A 72 -12.02 -34.84 -22.02
N GLU A 73 -12.32 -34.13 -20.97
CA GLU A 73 -13.23 -34.64 -19.94
C GLU A 73 -14.45 -33.73 -19.76
N ALA A 74 -15.61 -34.30 -20.21
CA ALA A 74 -16.86 -33.65 -20.56
C ALA A 74 -17.81 -33.37 -19.39
N THR A 75 -17.39 -32.93 -18.20
CA THR A 75 -18.36 -32.68 -17.12
C THR A 75 -18.17 -31.36 -16.36
N ASP A 76 -17.01 -30.73 -16.41
CA ASP A 76 -16.78 -29.40 -15.86
C ASP A 76 -16.30 -28.47 -16.98
N THR A 77 -17.18 -27.64 -17.50
CA THR A 77 -16.78 -26.65 -18.51
C THR A 77 -15.95 -25.57 -17.85
N ALA A 78 -14.84 -25.14 -18.48
CA ALA A 78 -14.02 -24.02 -18.02
C ALA A 78 -14.86 -22.77 -17.71
N GLU A 79 -16.00 -22.62 -18.36
CA GLU A 79 -17.00 -21.57 -18.16
C GLU A 79 -17.60 -21.52 -16.75
N SER A 80 -17.54 -22.62 -15.96
CA SER A 80 -18.00 -22.64 -14.56
C SER A 80 -17.00 -22.01 -13.59
N TYR A 81 -15.77 -21.73 -14.01
CA TYR A 81 -14.71 -21.21 -13.15
C TYR A 81 -14.30 -19.75 -13.44
N HIS A 82 -14.98 -19.11 -14.40
CA HIS A 82 -14.83 -17.69 -14.74
C HIS A 82 -16.15 -17.12 -15.26
N LEU A 83 -16.24 -15.83 -15.51
CA LEU A 83 -17.42 -15.20 -16.11
C LEU A 83 -17.73 -15.81 -17.48
N PRO A 84 -19.02 -16.09 -17.80
CA PRO A 84 -19.44 -16.75 -19.03
C PRO A 84 -19.42 -15.80 -20.24
N ILE A 85 -18.23 -15.38 -20.65
CA ILE A 85 -18.03 -14.48 -21.79
C ILE A 85 -18.19 -15.30 -23.08
N LYS A 86 -19.08 -14.88 -23.95
CA LYS A 86 -19.41 -15.59 -25.19
C LYS A 86 -18.20 -15.80 -26.09
N GLY A 87 -17.93 -17.05 -26.43
CA GLY A 87 -16.82 -17.42 -27.32
C GLY A 87 -15.44 -17.32 -26.73
N TYR A 88 -15.33 -17.10 -25.42
CA TYR A 88 -14.08 -17.10 -24.71
C TYR A 88 -13.77 -18.49 -24.14
N THR A 89 -12.55 -18.94 -24.32
CA THR A 89 -11.95 -20.07 -23.62
C THR A 89 -10.81 -19.52 -22.76
N PHE A 90 -10.71 -19.95 -21.51
CA PHE A 90 -9.71 -19.47 -20.57
C PHE A 90 -8.31 -19.52 -21.17
N ASN A 91 -7.62 -18.42 -21.09
CA ASN A 91 -6.25 -18.26 -21.57
C ASN A 91 -5.49 -17.29 -20.66
N LEU A 92 -4.41 -17.77 -20.06
CA LEU A 92 -3.68 -17.03 -19.04
C LEU A 92 -3.08 -15.72 -19.57
N ASP A 93 -2.57 -15.71 -20.81
CA ASP A 93 -2.08 -14.48 -21.45
C ASP A 93 -3.19 -13.45 -21.63
N ARG A 94 -4.38 -13.91 -22.03
CA ARG A 94 -5.54 -13.04 -22.20
C ARG A 94 -6.07 -12.50 -20.88
N GLU A 95 -6.06 -13.32 -19.82
CA GLU A 95 -6.50 -12.90 -18.48
C GLU A 95 -5.62 -11.77 -17.94
N ILE A 96 -4.31 -11.90 -18.05
CA ILE A 96 -3.37 -11.00 -17.40
C ILE A 96 -2.87 -9.94 -18.39
N GLN A 97 -2.04 -10.32 -19.36
CA GLN A 97 -1.44 -9.35 -20.28
C GLN A 97 -2.50 -8.65 -21.15
N GLY A 98 -3.45 -9.42 -21.68
CA GLY A 98 -4.50 -8.84 -22.53
C GLY A 98 -5.36 -7.81 -21.79
N SER A 99 -5.69 -8.06 -20.52
CA SER A 99 -6.42 -7.09 -19.69
C SER A 99 -5.58 -5.86 -19.34
N ILE A 100 -4.28 -6.03 -19.08
CA ILE A 100 -3.36 -4.90 -18.89
C ILE A 100 -3.32 -4.03 -20.14
N ASP A 101 -3.17 -4.64 -21.30
CA ASP A 101 -3.12 -3.93 -22.59
C ASP A 101 -4.42 -3.17 -22.87
N TYR A 102 -5.56 -3.81 -22.63
CA TYR A 102 -6.87 -3.17 -22.76
C TYR A 102 -6.98 -1.92 -21.87
N ILE A 103 -6.64 -2.03 -20.59
CA ILE A 103 -6.71 -0.89 -19.66
C ILE A 103 -5.77 0.22 -20.10
N ASN A 104 -4.51 -0.11 -20.43
CA ASN A 104 -3.50 0.87 -20.81
C ASN A 104 -3.85 1.60 -22.11
N GLN A 105 -4.41 0.90 -23.11
CA GLN A 105 -4.73 1.47 -24.41
C GLN A 105 -6.05 2.23 -24.45
N ARG A 106 -7.05 1.76 -23.68
CA ARG A 106 -8.41 2.28 -23.80
C ARG A 106 -8.88 3.13 -22.62
N LEU A 107 -8.38 2.87 -21.43
CA LEU A 107 -8.94 3.47 -20.20
C LEU A 107 -7.96 4.39 -19.48
N ALA A 108 -6.67 4.11 -19.55
CA ALA A 108 -5.65 4.86 -18.83
C ALA A 108 -5.43 6.26 -19.43
N PRO A 109 -5.28 7.30 -18.59
CA PRO A 109 -4.77 8.58 -19.07
C PRO A 109 -3.29 8.45 -19.50
N PRO A 110 -2.77 9.33 -20.37
CA PRO A 110 -1.45 9.18 -20.99
C PRO A 110 -0.27 9.03 -20.02
N ASN A 111 -0.40 9.52 -18.80
CA ASN A 111 0.66 9.52 -17.77
C ASN A 111 0.52 8.38 -16.76
N LYS A 112 -0.41 7.46 -16.97
CA LYS A 112 -0.64 6.32 -16.07
C LYS A 112 -0.67 5.01 -16.83
N HIS A 113 -0.32 3.94 -16.16
CA HIS A 113 -0.43 2.56 -16.64
C HIS A 113 -0.78 1.63 -15.48
N VAL A 114 -1.21 0.42 -15.80
CA VAL A 114 -1.48 -0.62 -14.81
C VAL A 114 -0.20 -0.98 -14.07
N LYS A 115 -0.24 -0.99 -12.76
CA LYS A 115 0.87 -1.36 -11.88
C LYS A 115 0.63 -2.62 -11.08
N VAL A 116 -0.63 -2.98 -10.86
CA VAL A 116 -1.00 -4.06 -9.95
C VAL A 116 -2.01 -4.98 -10.62
N LEU A 117 -1.82 -6.28 -10.42
CA LEU A 117 -2.83 -7.31 -10.64
C LEU A 117 -3.45 -7.65 -9.29
N LEU A 118 -4.76 -7.48 -9.15
CA LEU A 118 -5.53 -7.92 -7.99
C LEU A 118 -6.14 -9.29 -8.30
N TRP A 119 -5.71 -10.33 -7.57
CA TRP A 119 -6.21 -11.70 -7.76
C TRP A 119 -7.71 -11.80 -7.52
N THR A 120 -8.40 -12.55 -8.37
CA THR A 120 -9.86 -12.73 -8.39
C THR A 120 -10.30 -13.98 -7.67
N GLY A 121 -11.60 -14.09 -7.42
CA GLY A 121 -12.26 -15.30 -6.93
C GLY A 121 -11.72 -15.81 -5.59
N ASN A 122 -11.29 -17.07 -5.55
CA ASN A 122 -10.66 -17.65 -4.36
C ASN A 122 -9.28 -17.09 -4.04
N THR A 123 -8.73 -16.24 -4.91
CA THR A 123 -7.43 -15.59 -4.77
C THR A 123 -6.23 -16.55 -4.59
N VAL A 124 -6.40 -17.82 -4.91
CA VAL A 124 -5.33 -18.84 -4.87
C VAL A 124 -4.67 -18.90 -6.24
N SER A 125 -3.73 -17.99 -6.50
CA SER A 125 -2.97 -17.97 -7.76
C SER A 125 -2.17 -19.25 -7.96
N THR A 126 -2.02 -19.68 -9.21
CA THR A 126 -1.10 -20.75 -9.58
C THR A 126 0.32 -20.22 -9.73
N PRO A 127 1.35 -21.07 -9.69
CA PRO A 127 2.72 -20.66 -10.01
C PRO A 127 2.83 -20.02 -11.41
N GLU A 128 2.12 -20.59 -12.39
CA GLU A 128 2.08 -20.13 -13.78
C GLU A 128 1.46 -18.73 -13.90
N ALA A 129 0.37 -18.49 -13.16
CA ALA A 129 -0.27 -17.18 -13.12
C ALA A 129 0.64 -16.12 -12.46
N LEU A 130 1.35 -16.48 -11.38
CA LEU A 130 2.34 -15.60 -10.75
C LEU A 130 3.51 -15.30 -11.69
N GLN A 131 4.04 -16.32 -12.36
CA GLN A 131 5.07 -16.14 -13.36
C GLN A 131 4.61 -15.19 -14.47
N LYS A 132 3.36 -15.33 -14.92
CA LYS A 132 2.80 -14.44 -15.94
C LYS A 132 2.67 -13.00 -15.45
N ALA A 133 2.27 -12.78 -14.21
CA ALA A 133 2.23 -11.44 -13.61
C ALA A 133 3.63 -10.79 -13.58
N ASP A 134 4.66 -11.56 -13.17
CA ASP A 134 6.06 -11.09 -13.17
C ASP A 134 6.54 -10.76 -14.58
N GLN A 135 6.26 -11.60 -15.58
CA GLN A 135 6.59 -11.37 -16.99
C GLN A 135 5.88 -10.12 -17.55
N SER A 136 4.67 -9.85 -17.09
CA SER A 136 3.89 -8.65 -17.45
C SER A 136 4.33 -7.40 -16.68
N GLN A 137 5.34 -7.51 -15.82
CA GLN A 137 5.92 -6.42 -15.03
C GLN A 137 4.90 -5.70 -14.14
N VAL A 138 3.91 -6.42 -13.62
CA VAL A 138 2.95 -5.90 -12.65
C VAL A 138 3.16 -6.56 -11.30
N LEU A 139 2.98 -5.77 -10.25
CA LEU A 139 2.91 -6.27 -8.89
C LEU A 139 1.59 -7.02 -8.69
N ASN A 140 1.52 -7.92 -7.71
CA ASN A 140 0.31 -8.69 -7.46
C ASN A 140 -0.11 -8.62 -5.99
N MET A 141 -1.42 -8.62 -5.75
CA MET A 141 -2.00 -8.63 -4.40
C MET A 141 -3.37 -9.33 -4.42
N ASN A 142 -3.83 -9.68 -3.29
CA ASN A 142 -5.05 -10.32 -2.80
C ASN A 142 -4.78 -11.73 -2.29
N GLY A 143 -5.74 -12.24 -1.55
CA GLY A 143 -5.60 -13.45 -0.75
C GLY A 143 -5.27 -13.11 0.69
N GLY A 144 -4.96 -14.14 1.45
CA GLY A 144 -4.90 -14.06 2.89
C GLY A 144 -6.29 -13.97 3.51
N ASN A 145 -6.41 -14.33 4.77
CA ASN A 145 -7.72 -14.44 5.43
C ASN A 145 -7.72 -13.71 6.77
N THR A 146 -7.06 -12.53 6.83
CA THR A 146 -7.06 -11.75 8.07
C THR A 146 -8.45 -11.22 8.36
N LEU A 147 -9.10 -11.86 9.33
CA LEU A 147 -10.42 -11.52 9.83
C LEU A 147 -10.47 -11.79 11.34
N ILE A 148 -10.08 -10.82 12.14
CA ILE A 148 -10.17 -10.90 13.59
C ILE A 148 -11.16 -9.84 14.08
N THR A 149 -12.11 -10.24 14.92
CA THR A 149 -13.13 -9.36 15.46
C THR A 149 -13.30 -9.61 16.95
N TYR A 150 -13.99 -8.74 17.68
CA TYR A 150 -14.23 -8.94 19.10
C TYR A 150 -15.01 -10.22 19.43
N SER A 151 -15.86 -10.68 18.50
CA SER A 151 -16.57 -11.95 18.64
C SER A 151 -15.76 -13.17 18.21
N GLN A 152 -14.65 -12.96 17.45
CA GLN A 152 -13.73 -13.98 16.99
C GLN A 152 -12.30 -13.42 17.06
N ASN A 153 -11.73 -13.43 18.26
CA ASN A 153 -10.47 -12.74 18.55
C ASN A 153 -9.25 -13.68 18.62
N SER A 154 -9.28 -14.80 17.91
CA SER A 154 -8.14 -15.69 17.83
C SER A 154 -7.07 -15.15 16.87
N TRP A 155 -5.81 -15.18 17.28
CA TRP A 155 -4.65 -14.82 16.44
C TRP A 155 -4.46 -15.75 15.23
N THR A 156 -5.07 -16.94 15.25
CA THR A 156 -5.09 -17.86 14.10
C THR A 156 -5.88 -17.30 12.91
N LEU A 157 -6.67 -16.24 13.12
CA LEU A 157 -7.42 -15.53 12.08
C LEU A 157 -6.61 -14.42 11.41
N ILE A 158 -5.31 -14.35 11.65
CA ILE A 158 -4.41 -13.37 11.05
C ILE A 158 -3.45 -14.10 10.13
N SER A 159 -3.54 -13.84 8.82
CA SER A 159 -2.64 -14.40 7.82
C SER A 159 -1.26 -13.72 7.84
N GLY A 160 -0.27 -14.34 7.21
CA GLY A 160 1.01 -13.71 6.88
C GLY A 160 0.87 -12.54 5.90
N LEU A 161 2.00 -12.03 5.43
CA LEU A 161 2.05 -10.95 4.44
C LEU A 161 1.89 -11.47 3.00
N GLY A 162 2.08 -12.76 2.79
CA GLY A 162 1.99 -13.41 1.49
C GLY A 162 2.50 -14.85 1.57
N VAL A 163 2.68 -15.48 0.41
CA VAL A 163 3.13 -16.87 0.29
C VAL A 163 4.06 -17.05 -0.92
N PRO A 164 5.21 -17.73 -0.74
CA PRO A 164 6.06 -18.13 -1.86
C PRO A 164 5.46 -19.31 -2.61
N LYS A 165 5.54 -19.29 -3.96
CA LYS A 165 5.10 -20.37 -4.84
C LYS A 165 6.08 -20.52 -6.00
N ALA A 166 6.82 -21.61 -6.08
CA ALA A 166 7.74 -21.95 -7.19
C ALA A 166 8.68 -20.79 -7.61
N GLY A 167 9.25 -20.08 -6.65
CA GLY A 167 10.17 -18.96 -6.91
C GLY A 167 9.52 -17.60 -7.09
N HIS A 168 8.18 -17.53 -7.14
CA HIS A 168 7.38 -16.32 -7.18
C HIS A 168 6.77 -16.02 -5.81
N TYR A 169 6.21 -14.82 -5.63
CA TYR A 169 5.60 -14.44 -4.35
C TYR A 169 4.23 -13.81 -4.55
N GLN A 170 3.20 -14.41 -3.96
CA GLN A 170 1.87 -13.81 -3.88
C GLN A 170 1.78 -12.95 -2.62
N VAL A 171 1.56 -11.65 -2.78
CA VAL A 171 1.34 -10.73 -1.65
C VAL A 171 -0.13 -10.78 -1.24
N PHE A 172 -0.39 -10.88 0.06
CA PHE A 172 -1.75 -10.88 0.59
C PHE A 172 -2.24 -9.47 0.89
N ALA A 173 -3.54 -9.26 0.66
CA ALA A 173 -4.22 -8.08 1.20
C ALA A 173 -4.10 -8.07 2.73
N PRO A 174 -3.90 -6.90 3.36
CA PRO A 174 -3.78 -6.81 4.81
C PRO A 174 -4.98 -7.36 5.56
N HIS A 175 -6.19 -7.11 5.05
CA HIS A 175 -7.47 -7.48 5.67
C HIS A 175 -8.46 -8.00 4.62
N GLN A 176 -9.56 -8.57 5.10
CA GLN A 176 -10.68 -9.01 4.27
C GLN A 176 -11.56 -7.83 3.82
N ASN A 177 -12.28 -8.05 2.71
CA ASN A 177 -13.23 -7.10 2.12
C ASN A 177 -14.62 -7.21 2.75
N GLU A 178 -15.55 -6.38 2.30
CA GLU A 178 -16.91 -6.28 2.79
C GLU A 178 -17.71 -7.59 2.70
N ASN A 179 -17.41 -8.46 1.73
CA ASN A 179 -18.13 -9.74 1.55
C ASN A 179 -18.13 -10.58 2.82
N VAL A 180 -16.97 -10.67 3.49
CA VAL A 180 -16.82 -11.50 4.68
C VAL A 180 -17.61 -10.91 5.86
N TYR A 181 -17.65 -9.57 5.97
CA TYR A 181 -18.37 -8.88 7.04
C TYR A 181 -19.88 -8.77 6.79
N THR A 182 -20.34 -9.04 5.59
CA THR A 182 -21.75 -8.94 5.17
C THR A 182 -22.37 -10.28 4.81
N ASN A 183 -21.82 -11.39 5.31
CA ASN A 183 -22.28 -12.74 5.05
C ASN A 183 -22.38 -13.01 3.53
N LEU A 184 -21.29 -12.86 2.81
CA LEU A 184 -21.17 -12.99 1.36
C LEU A 184 -22.18 -12.10 0.61
N TRP A 185 -22.27 -10.83 1.01
CA TRP A 185 -23.14 -9.82 0.42
C TRP A 185 -24.66 -10.15 0.48
N THR A 186 -25.05 -10.91 1.50
CA THR A 186 -26.48 -11.18 1.77
C THR A 186 -27.05 -10.31 2.88
N GLY A 187 -26.20 -9.70 3.71
CA GLY A 187 -26.56 -8.79 4.79
C GLY A 187 -26.18 -9.32 6.18
N PRO A 188 -26.19 -8.46 7.18
CA PRO A 188 -26.55 -7.05 7.11
C PRO A 188 -25.48 -6.22 6.39
N PHE A 189 -25.88 -5.31 5.48
CA PHE A 189 -24.95 -4.53 4.64
C PHE A 189 -24.14 -3.49 5.43
N TYR A 190 -24.54 -3.12 6.65
CA TYR A 190 -23.74 -2.32 7.56
C TYR A 190 -22.60 -3.12 8.23
N GLY A 191 -22.60 -4.44 8.08
CA GLY A 191 -21.62 -5.32 8.73
C GLY A 191 -20.17 -5.00 8.37
N PHE A 192 -19.92 -4.37 7.22
CA PHE A 192 -18.56 -3.98 6.82
C PHE A 192 -17.88 -3.05 7.84
N GLU A 193 -18.61 -2.23 8.60
CA GLU A 193 -18.00 -1.38 9.63
C GLU A 193 -17.22 -2.18 10.70
N ARG A 194 -17.48 -3.50 10.83
CA ARG A 194 -16.73 -4.38 11.73
C ARG A 194 -15.26 -4.58 11.34
N VAL A 195 -14.85 -4.19 10.14
CA VAL A 195 -13.44 -4.17 9.76
C VAL A 195 -12.62 -3.24 10.68
N ILE A 196 -13.26 -2.23 11.28
CA ILE A 196 -12.64 -1.36 12.29
C ILE A 196 -12.16 -2.17 13.51
N GLU A 197 -12.92 -3.20 13.92
CA GLU A 197 -12.50 -4.13 14.99
C GLU A 197 -11.19 -4.84 14.59
N THR A 198 -11.09 -5.28 13.34
CA THR A 198 -9.88 -5.92 12.79
C THR A 198 -8.70 -4.94 12.81
N TYR A 199 -8.91 -3.69 12.44
CA TYR A 199 -7.86 -2.66 12.50
C TYR A 199 -7.36 -2.42 13.93
N GLN A 200 -8.27 -2.34 14.89
CA GLN A 200 -7.95 -2.15 16.31
C GLN A 200 -7.22 -3.35 16.91
N LEU A 201 -7.69 -4.57 16.62
CA LEU A 201 -7.09 -5.79 17.14
C LEU A 201 -5.71 -6.10 16.53
N THR A 202 -5.43 -5.64 15.31
CA THR A 202 -4.11 -5.79 14.67
C THR A 202 -3.14 -4.67 15.04
N GLU A 203 -3.52 -3.72 15.89
CA GLU A 203 -2.65 -2.67 16.41
C GLU A 203 -1.95 -3.03 17.73
N THR A 204 -2.49 -3.97 18.46
CA THR A 204 -2.02 -4.34 19.81
C THR A 204 -1.15 -5.61 19.77
N PRO A 205 0.05 -5.64 20.40
CA PRO A 205 0.71 -4.58 21.21
C PRO A 205 1.32 -3.46 20.38
N TYR A 206 1.45 -3.62 19.09
CA TYR A 206 1.85 -2.62 18.09
C TYR A 206 1.30 -3.04 16.72
N ARG A 207 1.11 -2.08 15.83
CA ARG A 207 0.54 -2.37 14.51
C ARG A 207 1.45 -3.28 13.67
N PHE A 208 0.92 -4.42 13.26
CA PHE A 208 1.59 -5.41 12.41
C PHE A 208 0.85 -5.71 11.10
N LYS A 209 -0.36 -5.16 10.93
CA LYS A 209 -1.09 -5.09 9.66
C LYS A 209 -1.44 -3.63 9.36
N PRO A 210 -1.14 -3.10 8.17
CA PRO A 210 -1.59 -1.76 7.80
C PRO A 210 -3.12 -1.73 7.70
N ILE A 211 -3.72 -0.55 7.87
CA ILE A 211 -5.15 -0.35 7.60
C ILE A 211 -5.35 -0.44 6.08
N ASP A 212 -6.23 -1.33 5.65
CA ASP A 212 -6.59 -1.55 4.24
C ASP A 212 -8.12 -1.48 4.09
N ILE A 213 -8.61 -0.47 3.37
CA ILE A 213 -10.04 -0.31 3.09
C ILE A 213 -10.31 -1.02 1.77
N TYR A 214 -10.46 -2.34 1.84
CA TYR A 214 -10.66 -3.21 0.70
C TYR A 214 -12.16 -3.49 0.48
N TYR A 215 -12.69 -3.08 -0.69
CA TYR A 215 -14.09 -3.29 -1.04
C TYR A 215 -14.32 -3.39 -2.55
N HIS A 216 -15.42 -4.05 -2.93
CA HIS A 216 -15.89 -4.09 -4.30
C HIS A 216 -16.73 -2.85 -4.64
N LEU A 217 -16.81 -2.51 -5.92
CA LEU A 217 -17.52 -1.31 -6.38
C LEU A 217 -19.01 -1.33 -6.04
N TYR A 218 -19.63 -2.50 -5.95
CA TYR A 218 -21.02 -2.63 -5.56
C TYR A 218 -21.31 -2.24 -4.10
N ASN A 219 -20.30 -2.08 -3.26
CA ASN A 219 -20.46 -1.63 -1.88
C ASN A 219 -21.17 -0.27 -1.77
N VAL A 220 -21.07 0.57 -2.80
CA VAL A 220 -21.73 1.86 -2.85
C VAL A 220 -23.21 1.80 -3.31
N THR A 221 -23.72 0.62 -3.68
CA THR A 221 -25.08 0.44 -4.21
C THR A 221 -26.16 0.35 -3.13
N LYS A 222 -25.78 -0.01 -1.90
CA LYS A 222 -26.70 -0.09 -0.76
C LYS A 222 -26.44 1.06 0.20
N THR A 223 -27.48 1.76 0.63
CA THR A 223 -27.35 2.90 1.56
C THR A 223 -26.66 2.52 2.87
N ALA A 224 -26.93 1.32 3.40
CA ALA A 224 -26.32 0.87 4.65
C ALA A 224 -24.81 0.63 4.48
N SER A 225 -24.37 -0.03 3.41
CA SER A 225 -22.96 -0.26 3.14
C SER A 225 -22.20 1.01 2.79
N LEU A 226 -22.83 1.95 2.06
CA LEU A 226 -22.23 3.25 1.78
C LEU A 226 -21.99 4.06 3.06
N LYS A 227 -22.95 4.04 4.00
CA LYS A 227 -22.77 4.66 5.32
C LYS A 227 -21.64 4.02 6.12
N SER A 228 -21.54 2.68 6.09
CA SER A 228 -20.44 1.94 6.70
C SER A 228 -19.09 2.32 6.08
N LEU A 229 -19.03 2.43 4.76
CA LEU A 229 -17.82 2.86 4.05
C LEU A 229 -17.36 4.27 4.50
N TYR A 230 -18.28 5.24 4.60
CA TYR A 230 -17.94 6.55 5.14
C TYR A 230 -17.41 6.47 6.56
N LYS A 231 -18.04 5.69 7.42
CA LYS A 231 -17.58 5.49 8.82
C LYS A 231 -16.17 4.89 8.88
N ILE A 232 -15.87 3.94 7.99
CA ILE A 232 -14.55 3.30 7.91
C ILE A 232 -13.48 4.32 7.47
N TYR A 233 -13.75 5.10 6.41
CA TYR A 233 -12.84 6.15 5.95
C TYR A 233 -12.60 7.21 7.03
N ASP A 234 -13.68 7.73 7.63
CA ASP A 234 -13.60 8.76 8.65
C ASP A 234 -12.80 8.26 9.87
N TRP A 235 -13.03 7.01 10.29
CA TRP A 235 -12.27 6.39 11.38
C TRP A 235 -10.79 6.21 10.99
N ALA A 236 -10.49 5.64 9.83
CA ALA A 236 -9.12 5.40 9.38
C ALA A 236 -8.31 6.70 9.28
N LEU A 237 -8.92 7.75 8.72
CA LEU A 237 -8.26 9.05 8.58
C LEU A 237 -8.16 9.85 9.89
N SER A 238 -8.91 9.48 10.93
CA SER A 238 -8.73 10.01 12.29
C SER A 238 -7.50 9.42 13.01
N GLN A 239 -6.94 8.32 12.49
CA GLN A 239 -5.74 7.70 13.03
C GLN A 239 -4.47 8.40 12.50
N PRO A 240 -3.33 8.29 13.20
CA PRO A 240 -2.05 8.85 12.73
C PRO A 240 -1.46 7.99 11.60
N VAL A 241 -2.10 7.97 10.44
CA VAL A 241 -1.73 7.15 9.28
C VAL A 241 -1.11 7.98 8.16
N ASN A 242 -0.32 7.31 7.33
CA ASN A 242 0.20 7.83 6.07
C ASN A 242 -0.34 6.96 4.93
N PRO A 243 -1.34 7.43 4.16
CA PRO A 243 -1.91 6.68 3.06
C PRO A 243 -0.90 6.41 1.94
N VAL A 244 -0.89 5.17 1.44
CA VAL A 244 -0.03 4.72 0.36
C VAL A 244 -0.84 3.93 -0.67
N TYR A 245 -0.30 3.78 -1.88
CA TYR A 245 -0.89 2.91 -2.90
C TYR A 245 -0.63 1.43 -2.59
N ALA A 246 -1.45 0.54 -3.15
CA ALA A 246 -1.20 -0.90 -3.04
C ALA A 246 0.17 -1.28 -3.59
N SER A 247 0.62 -0.67 -4.70
CA SER A 247 1.97 -0.90 -5.23
C SER A 247 3.08 -0.60 -4.22
N GLU A 248 2.96 0.46 -3.42
CA GLU A 248 3.94 0.81 -2.39
C GLU A 248 3.91 -0.19 -1.22
N TYR A 249 2.71 -0.67 -0.84
CA TYR A 249 2.56 -1.72 0.17
C TYR A 249 3.21 -3.03 -0.30
N ILE A 250 2.90 -3.46 -1.53
CA ILE A 250 3.44 -4.69 -2.12
C ILE A 250 4.97 -4.65 -2.14
N GLN A 251 5.56 -3.54 -2.60
CA GLN A 251 7.01 -3.36 -2.62
C GLN A 251 7.63 -3.44 -1.23
N LYS A 252 6.96 -2.92 -0.19
CA LYS A 252 7.42 -3.06 1.20
C LYS A 252 7.37 -4.51 1.69
N VAL A 253 6.34 -5.28 1.30
CA VAL A 253 6.25 -6.71 1.63
C VAL A 253 7.35 -7.51 0.93
N LEU A 254 7.62 -7.23 -0.35
CA LEU A 254 8.70 -7.89 -1.09
C LEU A 254 10.07 -7.57 -0.50
N ASP A 255 10.35 -6.30 -0.18
CA ASP A 255 11.58 -5.88 0.49
C ASP A 255 11.72 -6.56 1.87
N PHE A 256 10.64 -6.64 2.66
CA PHE A 256 10.64 -7.32 3.96
C PHE A 256 11.08 -8.79 3.88
N ASN A 257 10.67 -9.50 2.83
CA ASN A 257 11.05 -10.91 2.63
C ASN A 257 12.54 -11.10 2.34
N GLN A 258 13.23 -10.09 1.83
CA GLN A 258 14.64 -10.13 1.46
C GLN A 258 15.52 -9.32 2.41
N TYR A 259 14.90 -8.59 3.36
CA TYR A 259 15.60 -7.67 4.25
C TYR A 259 16.55 -8.40 5.20
N VAL A 260 17.82 -8.00 5.21
CA VAL A 260 18.84 -8.59 6.06
C VAL A 260 19.17 -7.67 7.22
N VAL A 261 19.15 -8.22 8.43
CA VAL A 261 19.57 -7.56 9.67
C VAL A 261 20.71 -8.37 10.28
N ALA A 262 21.91 -7.86 10.21
CA ALA A 262 23.10 -8.49 10.80
C ALA A 262 23.54 -7.71 12.04
N LYS A 263 23.72 -8.41 13.16
CA LYS A 263 24.26 -7.83 14.39
C LYS A 263 25.75 -7.57 14.24
N THR A 264 26.23 -6.39 14.64
CA THR A 264 27.64 -6.03 14.75
C THR A 264 28.06 -5.92 16.22
N ALA A 265 29.32 -5.57 16.49
CA ALA A 265 29.79 -5.39 17.86
C ALA A 265 29.09 -4.24 18.58
N ASP A 266 28.72 -3.21 17.87
CA ASP A 266 28.22 -1.91 18.35
C ASP A 266 26.84 -1.51 17.81
N GLY A 267 26.19 -2.42 17.03
CA GLY A 267 24.89 -2.10 16.44
C GLY A 267 24.35 -3.14 15.48
N TYR A 268 23.89 -2.67 14.33
CA TYR A 268 23.32 -3.49 13.27
C TYR A 268 23.71 -2.99 11.88
N ARG A 269 23.96 -3.93 10.97
CA ARG A 269 24.06 -3.69 9.54
C ARG A 269 22.76 -4.12 8.88
N LEU A 270 22.14 -3.22 8.11
CA LEU A 270 20.85 -3.37 7.47
C LEU A 270 21.03 -3.37 5.95
N ARG A 271 20.34 -4.28 5.24
CA ARG A 271 20.37 -4.36 3.77
C ARG A 271 18.98 -4.69 3.25
N GLY A 272 18.50 -3.89 2.31
CA GLY A 272 17.20 -4.05 1.66
C GLY A 272 17.12 -3.26 0.37
N ASP A 273 16.01 -3.42 -0.37
CA ASP A 273 15.78 -2.79 -1.69
C ASP A 273 15.42 -1.29 -1.58
N GLY A 274 15.24 -0.78 -0.37
CA GLY A 274 14.96 0.63 -0.11
C GLY A 274 13.49 1.01 -0.08
N ASN A 275 12.59 0.05 -0.06
CA ASN A 275 11.16 0.28 0.18
C ASN A 275 10.85 0.34 1.68
N LEU A 276 11.59 -0.39 2.50
CA LEU A 276 11.56 -0.28 3.96
C LEU A 276 12.57 0.76 4.44
N ARG A 277 12.08 1.77 5.15
CA ARG A 277 12.85 2.93 5.61
C ARG A 277 12.72 3.20 7.10
N THR A 278 12.16 2.25 7.84
CA THR A 278 11.96 2.40 9.28
C THR A 278 12.29 1.11 10.00
N VAL A 279 13.13 1.20 11.02
CA VAL A 279 13.45 0.09 11.92
C VAL A 279 12.88 0.40 13.31
N ARG A 280 12.17 -0.57 13.87
CA ARG A 280 11.65 -0.50 15.23
C ARG A 280 12.66 -1.08 16.20
N LEU A 281 13.04 -0.31 17.22
CA LEU A 281 13.88 -0.74 18.34
C LEU A 281 13.09 -0.74 19.65
N PRO A 282 13.51 -1.51 20.65
CA PRO A 282 12.97 -1.37 22.01
C PRO A 282 13.00 0.10 22.49
N GLU A 283 12.05 0.46 23.36
CA GLU A 283 11.98 1.78 23.97
C GLU A 283 13.27 2.13 24.73
N THR A 284 13.77 1.14 25.45
CA THR A 284 15.01 1.27 26.24
C THR A 284 16.21 0.75 25.47
N GLY A 285 17.39 1.27 25.81
CA GLY A 285 18.68 0.89 25.21
C GLY A 285 19.56 2.09 24.88
N ALA A 286 20.78 1.83 24.48
CA ALA A 286 21.73 2.89 24.13
C ALA A 286 21.19 3.79 23.00
N PRO A 287 21.48 5.09 23.04
CA PRO A 287 21.14 6.02 21.97
C PRO A 287 21.80 5.63 20.64
N ILE A 288 21.29 6.17 19.55
CA ILE A 288 21.88 6.02 18.22
C ILE A 288 22.94 7.08 18.04
N ASP A 289 24.14 6.66 17.72
CA ASP A 289 25.25 7.55 17.40
C ASP A 289 25.22 7.90 15.91
N PHE A 290 24.70 9.08 15.58
CA PHE A 290 24.60 9.52 14.18
C PHE A 290 25.94 9.83 13.53
N ALA A 291 27.00 10.05 14.32
CA ALA A 291 28.34 10.30 13.79
C ALA A 291 29.00 9.01 13.31
N GLN A 292 28.65 7.88 13.93
CA GLN A 292 29.17 6.57 13.59
C GLN A 292 28.22 5.76 12.68
N SER A 293 26.95 6.15 12.63
CA SER A 293 25.93 5.47 11.79
C SER A 293 25.98 5.99 10.36
N GLN A 294 25.71 5.10 9.40
CA GLN A 294 25.55 5.44 7.98
C GLN A 294 24.10 5.32 7.55
N ASP A 295 23.62 6.25 6.75
CA ASP A 295 22.26 6.26 6.19
C ASP A 295 21.14 6.23 7.23
N VAL A 296 21.38 6.81 8.40
CA VAL A 296 20.38 7.01 9.46
C VAL A 296 19.97 8.49 9.47
N ALA A 297 18.72 8.76 9.10
CA ALA A 297 18.20 10.12 9.01
C ALA A 297 17.76 10.69 10.37
N GLY A 298 17.27 9.82 11.25
CA GLY A 298 16.82 10.25 12.57
C GLY A 298 16.12 9.16 13.37
N VAL A 299 15.55 9.56 14.49
CA VAL A 299 14.85 8.68 15.40
C VAL A 299 13.64 9.38 16.01
N ASN A 300 12.53 8.67 16.12
CA ASN A 300 11.35 9.08 16.85
C ASN A 300 11.14 8.15 18.04
N SER A 301 11.00 8.69 19.24
CA SER A 301 10.70 7.92 20.45
C SER A 301 9.20 7.94 20.72
N GLY A 302 8.57 6.80 20.61
CA GLY A 302 7.18 6.57 20.98
C GLY A 302 7.07 5.87 22.35
N PRO A 303 5.85 5.71 22.86
CA PRO A 303 5.61 5.17 24.22
C PRO A 303 6.00 3.70 24.41
N GLN A 304 6.30 2.97 23.36
CA GLN A 304 6.63 1.53 23.43
C GLN A 304 7.82 1.13 22.58
N ALA A 305 8.38 2.07 21.81
CA ALA A 305 9.45 1.79 20.88
C ALA A 305 10.14 3.08 20.40
N ARG A 306 11.34 2.90 19.86
CA ARG A 306 12.03 3.90 19.06
C ARG A 306 11.94 3.49 17.59
N TYR A 307 11.62 4.43 16.74
CA TYR A 307 11.52 4.22 15.29
C TYR A 307 12.64 4.99 14.60
N VAL A 308 13.56 4.26 14.00
CA VAL A 308 14.73 4.82 13.31
C VAL A 308 14.39 5.01 11.84
N ALA A 309 14.49 6.23 11.35
CA ALA A 309 14.30 6.55 9.93
C ALA A 309 15.62 6.35 9.16
N LEU A 310 15.55 5.64 8.04
CA LEU A 310 16.67 5.37 7.15
C LEU A 310 16.57 6.24 5.89
N SER A 311 17.71 6.72 5.41
CA SER A 311 17.80 7.47 4.15
C SER A 311 18.03 6.54 2.93
N SER A 312 18.41 5.31 3.16
CA SER A 312 18.68 4.29 2.15
C SER A 312 18.09 2.93 2.55
N GLY A 313 18.04 1.97 1.63
CA GLY A 313 17.77 0.55 1.93
C GLY A 313 18.91 -0.09 2.70
N ASP A 314 20.11 0.36 2.45
CA ASP A 314 21.33 -0.04 3.14
C ASP A 314 21.69 0.96 4.22
N ALA A 315 21.88 0.52 5.45
CA ALA A 315 22.27 1.40 6.55
C ALA A 315 23.11 0.64 7.58
N ASP A 316 24.01 1.36 8.23
CA ASP A 316 24.75 0.88 9.39
C ASP A 316 24.30 1.67 10.63
N LEU A 317 23.65 0.98 11.55
CA LEU A 317 23.12 1.53 12.79
C LEU A 317 24.09 1.25 13.94
N VAL A 318 24.67 2.30 14.51
CA VAL A 318 25.60 2.20 15.63
C VAL A 318 24.99 2.82 16.88
N PHE A 319 25.13 2.15 18.01
CA PHE A 319 24.71 2.66 19.31
C PHE A 319 25.89 3.33 20.03
N GLY A 320 25.61 4.44 20.71
CA GLY A 320 26.66 5.17 21.41
C GLY A 320 26.15 6.46 22.03
N HIS A 321 26.56 7.58 21.52
CA HIS A 321 26.27 8.88 22.10
C HIS A 321 24.90 9.43 21.68
N THR A 322 24.26 10.15 22.59
CA THR A 322 23.02 10.88 22.29
C THR A 322 23.28 11.92 21.20
N PRO A 323 22.42 11.98 20.17
CA PRO A 323 22.56 12.95 19.10
C PRO A 323 22.55 14.39 19.60
N GLN A 324 23.58 15.15 19.22
CA GLN A 324 23.69 16.61 19.50
C GLN A 324 23.41 17.45 18.26
N GLN A 325 23.35 16.79 17.10
CA GLN A 325 23.09 17.41 15.80
C GLN A 325 21.61 17.31 15.44
N PRO A 326 21.11 18.22 14.60
CA PRO A 326 19.76 18.14 14.09
C PRO A 326 19.49 16.83 13.34
N TYR A 327 18.25 16.35 13.44
CA TYR A 327 17.81 15.16 12.72
C TYR A 327 16.31 15.19 12.43
N ILE A 328 15.85 14.35 11.49
CA ILE A 328 14.46 14.20 11.15
C ILE A 328 13.81 13.26 12.17
N ALA A 329 12.95 13.80 13.02
CA ALA A 329 12.26 13.00 14.03
C ALA A 329 11.18 12.12 13.37
N TRP A 330 10.39 12.69 12.46
CA TRP A 330 9.39 11.97 11.67
C TRP A 330 9.01 12.76 10.41
N ALA A 331 8.46 12.08 9.40
CA ALA A 331 7.88 12.67 8.19
C ALA A 331 6.78 11.78 7.66
N ASN A 332 5.77 12.39 6.98
CA ASN A 332 4.77 11.67 6.20
C ASN A 332 5.18 11.47 4.74
N GLY A 333 6.43 11.64 4.41
CA GLY A 333 7.03 11.42 3.10
C GLY A 333 8.34 10.63 3.21
N GLN A 334 8.69 9.94 2.14
CA GLN A 334 9.95 9.23 2.00
C GLN A 334 11.07 10.20 1.67
N LEU A 335 12.26 9.99 2.23
CA LEU A 335 13.47 10.70 1.87
C LEU A 335 13.94 10.25 0.47
N THR A 336 14.04 11.19 -0.45
CA THR A 336 14.62 11.00 -1.79
C THR A 336 16.05 11.44 -1.90
N GLN A 337 16.45 12.39 -1.05
CA GLN A 337 17.82 12.81 -0.81
C GLN A 337 18.03 13.05 0.68
N PHE A 338 19.21 12.70 1.17
CA PHE A 338 19.62 13.01 2.53
C PHE A 338 21.13 13.15 2.64
N GLN A 339 21.58 14.27 3.21
CA GLN A 339 22.97 14.49 3.55
C GLN A 339 23.05 15.19 4.93
N ARG A 340 23.91 14.68 5.77
CA ARG A 340 24.26 15.28 7.05
C ARG A 340 25.65 15.88 6.96
N GLN A 341 25.75 17.15 7.32
CA GLN A 341 27.01 17.89 7.48
C GLN A 341 27.04 18.39 8.90
N ASP A 342 28.22 18.79 9.43
CA ASP A 342 28.42 19.12 10.86
C ASP A 342 27.27 19.90 11.53
N ARG A 343 26.70 20.88 10.84
CA ARG A 343 25.63 21.75 11.35
C ARG A 343 24.51 21.98 10.34
N ALA A 344 24.42 21.15 9.33
CA ALA A 344 23.44 21.28 8.29
C ALA A 344 22.82 19.92 7.97
N LEU A 345 21.53 19.94 7.62
CA LEU A 345 20.85 18.85 6.94
C LEU A 345 20.41 19.33 5.57
N ILE A 346 20.67 18.52 4.56
CA ILE A 346 20.17 18.73 3.21
C ILE A 346 19.32 17.51 2.87
N PHE A 347 18.06 17.72 2.56
CA PHE A 347 17.16 16.60 2.29
C PHE A 347 16.01 16.97 1.35
N GLN A 348 15.41 15.97 0.75
CA GLN A 348 14.15 16.07 0.01
C GLN A 348 13.19 15.00 0.49
N LEU A 349 11.90 15.33 0.45
CA LEU A 349 10.80 14.46 0.83
C LEU A 349 9.81 14.34 -0.32
N LYS A 350 9.27 13.14 -0.51
CA LYS A 350 8.18 12.85 -1.43
C LYS A 350 7.14 11.99 -0.74
N GLY A 351 5.88 12.38 -0.83
CA GLY A 351 4.75 11.68 -0.22
C GLY A 351 3.51 11.71 -1.09
N ASN A 352 2.46 11.07 -0.61
CA ASN A 352 1.16 11.01 -1.30
C ASN A 352 0.16 12.06 -0.78
N GLN A 353 0.58 12.87 0.17
CA GLN A 353 -0.20 13.96 0.77
C GLN A 353 0.68 15.21 0.96
N PRO A 354 0.10 16.37 1.24
CA PRO A 354 0.87 17.54 1.64
C PRO A 354 1.87 17.19 2.74
N LEU A 355 3.11 17.56 2.54
CA LEU A 355 4.21 17.13 3.39
C LEU A 355 4.12 17.74 4.78
N ARG A 356 4.29 16.91 5.79
CA ARG A 356 4.42 17.29 7.19
C ARG A 356 5.58 16.52 7.82
N PHE A 357 6.48 17.21 8.46
CA PHE A 357 7.66 16.60 9.10
C PHE A 357 8.13 17.38 10.31
N ALA A 358 8.91 16.74 11.15
CA ALA A 358 9.47 17.35 12.33
C ALA A 358 10.99 17.15 12.42
N LEU A 359 11.66 18.19 12.87
CA LEU A 359 13.09 18.19 13.17
C LEU A 359 13.31 18.29 14.69
N ALA A 360 14.20 17.45 15.19
CA ALA A 360 14.70 17.50 16.55
C ALA A 360 16.08 18.18 16.58
N GLN A 361 16.48 18.68 17.75
CA GLN A 361 17.76 19.38 17.97
C GLN A 361 17.98 20.57 16.99
N ALA A 362 16.90 21.20 16.53
CA ALA A 362 16.95 22.28 15.54
C ALA A 362 16.83 23.71 16.15
N SER A 363 17.10 23.85 17.44
CA SER A 363 17.08 25.16 18.11
C SER A 363 18.17 26.05 17.53
N GLY A 364 17.82 27.30 17.18
CA GLY A 364 18.77 28.24 16.54
C GLY A 364 19.10 27.91 15.08
N CYS A 365 18.38 26.96 14.48
CA CYS A 365 18.53 26.60 13.07
C CYS A 365 17.46 27.28 12.21
N THR A 366 17.80 27.53 10.95
CA THR A 366 16.87 28.04 9.93
C THR A 366 16.73 26.99 8.81
N LEU A 367 15.51 26.55 8.56
CA LEU A 367 15.18 25.69 7.42
C LEU A 367 14.78 26.56 6.24
N THR A 368 15.37 26.31 5.07
CA THR A 368 15.04 27.04 3.83
C THR A 368 14.65 26.08 2.71
N GLN A 369 13.77 26.57 1.83
CA GLN A 369 13.47 25.98 0.51
C GLN A 369 13.61 27.12 -0.51
N HIS A 370 14.35 26.91 -1.60
CA HIS A 370 14.68 27.97 -2.58
C HIS A 370 15.27 29.25 -1.91
N GLN A 371 16.11 29.08 -0.89
CA GLN A 371 16.68 30.18 -0.08
C GLN A 371 15.66 30.99 0.73
N GLN A 372 14.37 30.62 0.67
CA GLN A 372 13.32 31.24 1.48
C GLN A 372 13.17 30.49 2.81
N PRO A 373 13.15 31.19 3.95
CA PRO A 373 12.97 30.53 5.23
C PRO A 373 11.56 29.99 5.40
N LEU A 374 11.47 28.78 5.96
CA LEU A 374 10.21 28.13 6.32
C LEU A 374 9.93 28.35 7.81
N THR A 375 8.68 28.61 8.12
CA THR A 375 8.24 28.80 9.51
C THR A 375 7.87 27.46 10.13
N ALA A 376 8.42 27.19 11.32
CA ALA A 376 8.06 26.04 12.13
C ALA A 376 7.02 26.39 13.20
N SER A 377 6.15 25.45 13.53
CA SER A 377 5.50 25.40 14.83
C SER A 377 6.34 24.52 15.77
N LYS A 378 6.32 24.83 17.08
CA LYS A 378 7.03 24.02 18.07
C LYS A 378 6.02 23.28 18.94
N ASP A 379 6.18 21.97 19.07
CA ASP A 379 5.33 21.18 19.95
C ASP A 379 5.84 21.17 21.41
N ARG A 380 5.07 20.50 22.27
CA ARG A 380 5.41 20.39 23.71
C ARG A 380 6.68 19.55 23.96
N SER A 381 7.07 18.69 23.04
CA SER A 381 8.31 17.88 23.11
C SER A 381 9.53 18.63 22.61
N GLY A 382 9.35 19.84 22.09
CA GLY A 382 10.44 20.69 21.56
C GLY A 382 10.78 20.40 20.10
N LEU A 383 10.00 19.61 19.39
CA LEU A 383 10.16 19.36 17.96
C LEU A 383 9.71 20.57 17.13
N PHE A 384 10.46 20.86 16.08
CA PHE A 384 10.14 21.90 15.10
C PHE A 384 9.36 21.26 13.95
N ILE A 385 8.06 21.54 13.86
CA ILE A 385 7.14 20.95 12.89
C ILE A 385 6.96 21.90 11.71
N TYR A 386 7.15 21.37 10.51
CA TYR A 386 6.98 22.05 9.23
C TYR A 386 5.85 21.42 8.42
N GLN A 387 5.16 22.26 7.65
CA GLN A 387 4.11 21.85 6.72
C GLN A 387 4.34 22.51 5.36
N LEU A 388 4.23 21.71 4.29
CA LEU A 388 4.29 22.17 2.91
C LEU A 388 2.99 21.80 2.23
N SER A 389 2.48 22.64 1.33
CA SER A 389 1.28 22.34 0.55
C SER A 389 1.52 21.31 -0.56
N GLN A 390 2.78 21.06 -0.89
CA GLN A 390 3.19 20.13 -1.94
C GLN A 390 3.36 18.72 -1.40
N HIS A 391 3.22 17.72 -2.31
CA HIS A 391 3.48 16.31 -2.03
C HIS A 391 4.97 15.95 -2.23
N GLU A 392 5.72 16.78 -2.89
CA GLU A 392 7.17 16.63 -3.10
C GLU A 392 7.84 17.95 -2.81
N SER A 393 8.89 17.92 -1.99
CA SER A 393 9.67 19.10 -1.68
C SER A 393 10.78 19.32 -2.70
N HIS A 394 11.13 20.55 -2.97
CA HIS A 394 12.47 20.87 -3.45
C HIS A 394 13.50 20.60 -2.34
N THR A 395 14.78 20.81 -2.65
CA THR A 395 15.85 20.64 -1.66
C THR A 395 15.61 21.54 -0.46
N LEU A 396 15.44 20.91 0.69
CA LEU A 396 15.34 21.55 2.00
C LEU A 396 16.75 21.62 2.60
N ARG A 397 17.12 22.78 3.10
CA ARG A 397 18.43 23.00 3.75
C ARG A 397 18.21 23.58 5.12
N LEU A 398 18.59 22.84 6.15
CA LEU A 398 18.67 23.33 7.53
C LEU A 398 20.08 23.77 7.80
N ASN A 399 20.27 25.02 8.27
CA ASN A 399 21.55 25.54 8.74
C ASN A 399 21.39 25.99 10.18
N CYS A 400 22.34 25.66 11.02
CA CYS A 400 22.35 26.01 12.43
C CYS A 400 23.47 27.01 12.70
N ASN A 401 23.13 28.11 13.36
CA ASN A 401 24.11 29.08 13.86
C ASN A 401 24.91 28.44 15.01
N ARG A 402 26.09 29.01 15.28
CA ARG A 402 26.99 28.57 16.38
C ARG A 402 26.33 28.70 17.75
#